data_db1c074d9b8f8b6e945ad7320bb12bf0
#
_entry.id   db1c074d9b8f8b6e945ad7320bb12bf0
#
_cell.length_a   1.000
_cell.length_b   1.000
_cell.length_c   1.000
_cell.angle_alpha   90.00
_cell.angle_beta   90.00
_cell.angle_gamma   90.00
#
_symmetry.space_group_name_H-M   'P 1'
#
loop_
_entity.id
_entity.type
_entity.pdbx_description
1 polymer ?
#
loop_
_entity_poly.entity_id
_entity_poly.type
_entity_poly.pdbx_seq_one_letter_code
_entity_poly.pdbx_strand_id
1 'polypeptide(L)'
;MSDILDVRGLQRSFSQGGETIKVLRGVDLSIAPGEIVALLGPSGSGKSTLINDILYNVLARDLNGARTVPGRHKKIDGIDQLDKVVHVDQSPIGRTPRSNPATYTGVFDHVRKLFAETPEAKMRGYQQGRFSFNVKGGRCESCSGDGTLKIEMNFLPDVYVPCEVCHGARYNRETLEVHYKNKSISDVLNMPVEEALEFFASIPAIARHLKTLVDVGLGYVRLGQPATTLSGGEAQRVKLSSELQKRSTGRTVYVLDEPTTGLHFEDVRKLLIVLHSLVEKGNTVIVIEHNLDVIKTADWIIDMGPEGGSGGGKVVVTGTPEQVASHATSHTARFLKPLLGTSSVKSAPPKQVAKKAPAKKSATKKPAAGKSVNK
;
A
#
# COMPACT_ATOMS: atom_id res chain seq x y z
N MET A 1 17.90 21.41 -2.79
CA MET A 1 17.87 20.03 -2.23
C MET A 1 18.19 19.13 -3.41
N SER A 2 19.02 18.11 -3.24
CA SER A 2 19.26 17.13 -4.31
C SER A 2 18.05 16.24 -4.48
N ASP A 3 17.71 15.92 -5.72
CA ASP A 3 16.63 14.99 -6.04
C ASP A 3 16.91 13.62 -5.41
N ILE A 4 15.89 12.94 -4.93
CA ILE A 4 16.00 11.60 -4.34
C ILE A 4 16.17 10.53 -5.43
N LEU A 5 15.64 10.81 -6.62
CA LEU A 5 15.82 10.01 -7.83
C LEU A 5 16.01 10.92 -9.03
N ASP A 6 17.04 10.68 -9.81
CA ASP A 6 17.28 11.34 -11.10
C ASP A 6 17.47 10.27 -12.19
N VAL A 7 16.57 10.29 -13.15
CA VAL A 7 16.46 9.31 -14.23
C VAL A 7 16.74 10.00 -15.55
N ARG A 8 17.67 9.48 -16.33
CA ARG A 8 18.10 10.13 -17.58
C ARG A 8 18.07 9.19 -18.78
N GLY A 9 17.53 9.68 -19.87
CA GLY A 9 17.57 9.08 -21.20
C GLY A 9 16.95 7.70 -21.29
N LEU A 10 15.83 7.45 -20.58
CA LEU A 10 15.15 6.18 -20.62
C LEU A 10 14.58 5.87 -22.00
N GLN A 11 14.92 4.70 -22.52
CA GLN A 11 14.42 4.20 -23.80
C GLN A 11 13.95 2.75 -23.63
N ARG A 12 12.77 2.44 -24.15
CA ARG A 12 12.25 1.08 -24.19
C ARG A 12 11.59 0.79 -25.52
N SER A 13 11.94 -0.33 -26.10
CA SER A 13 11.32 -0.87 -27.32
C SER A 13 10.93 -2.32 -27.11
N PHE A 14 9.85 -2.73 -27.74
CA PHE A 14 9.39 -4.11 -27.81
C PHE A 14 9.38 -4.55 -29.28
N SER A 15 9.66 -5.83 -29.54
CA SER A 15 9.54 -6.43 -30.86
C SER A 15 8.28 -7.28 -30.90
N GLN A 16 7.38 -7.00 -31.82
CA GLN A 16 6.15 -7.74 -32.03
C GLN A 16 5.94 -7.94 -33.53
N GLY A 17 5.83 -9.19 -33.97
CA GLY A 17 5.58 -9.51 -35.38
C GLY A 17 6.65 -9.01 -36.38
N GLY A 18 7.91 -8.84 -35.93
CA GLY A 18 8.99 -8.30 -36.80
C GLY A 18 9.10 -6.77 -36.76
N GLU A 19 8.13 -6.06 -36.16
CA GLU A 19 8.19 -4.62 -36.00
C GLU A 19 8.74 -4.21 -34.62
N THR A 20 9.47 -3.10 -34.58
CA THR A 20 10.00 -2.53 -33.33
C THR A 20 9.14 -1.35 -32.87
N ILE A 21 8.40 -1.56 -31.79
CA ILE A 21 7.56 -0.54 -31.17
C ILE A 21 8.39 0.18 -30.11
N LYS A 22 8.66 1.48 -30.29
CA LYS A 22 9.35 2.34 -29.31
C LYS A 22 8.35 2.88 -28.33
N VAL A 23 8.33 2.34 -27.09
CA VAL A 23 7.39 2.72 -26.03
C VAL A 23 7.89 3.91 -25.21
N LEU A 24 9.20 4.00 -24.91
CA LEU A 24 9.83 5.15 -24.29
C LEU A 24 10.91 5.72 -25.21
N ARG A 25 10.96 7.05 -25.34
CA ARG A 25 11.75 7.75 -26.36
C ARG A 25 12.69 8.81 -25.77
N GLY A 26 13.46 8.44 -24.76
CA GLY A 26 14.38 9.36 -24.08
C GLY A 26 13.67 10.17 -23.00
N VAL A 27 13.09 9.47 -22.03
CA VAL A 27 12.41 10.10 -20.89
C VAL A 27 13.43 10.46 -19.82
N ASP A 28 13.40 11.73 -19.40
CA ASP A 28 14.10 12.25 -18.23
C ASP A 28 13.08 12.63 -17.17
N LEU A 29 13.37 12.32 -15.90
CA LEU A 29 12.55 12.74 -14.76
C LEU A 29 13.39 12.86 -13.50
N SER A 30 13.04 13.81 -12.66
CA SER A 30 13.61 14.00 -11.34
C SER A 30 12.50 14.00 -10.30
N ILE A 31 12.75 13.41 -9.14
CA ILE A 31 11.80 13.29 -8.03
C ILE A 31 12.50 13.81 -6.78
N ALA A 32 11.84 14.74 -6.07
CA ALA A 32 12.33 15.26 -4.81
C ALA A 32 11.97 14.34 -3.63
N PRO A 33 12.70 14.39 -2.51
CA PRO A 33 12.36 13.61 -1.32
C PRO A 33 11.11 14.15 -0.63
N GLY A 34 10.22 13.25 -0.19
CA GLY A 34 9.06 13.62 0.61
C GLY A 34 7.99 14.38 -0.17
N GLU A 35 7.67 13.93 -1.39
CA GLU A 35 6.62 14.49 -2.22
C GLU A 35 5.68 13.43 -2.80
N ILE A 36 4.47 13.84 -3.18
CA ILE A 36 3.53 13.07 -3.98
C ILE A 36 3.74 13.45 -5.45
N VAL A 37 4.21 12.48 -6.24
CA VAL A 37 4.39 12.62 -7.68
C VAL A 37 3.26 11.92 -8.42
N ALA A 38 2.47 12.67 -9.18
CA ALA A 38 1.43 12.10 -10.04
C ALA A 38 1.96 11.89 -11.47
N LEU A 39 1.93 10.66 -11.94
CA LEU A 39 2.28 10.29 -13.31
C LEU A 39 1.01 10.11 -14.15
N LEU A 40 0.88 10.90 -15.17
CA LEU A 40 -0.31 11.01 -16.01
C LEU A 40 -0.02 10.68 -17.47
N GLY A 41 -1.09 10.62 -18.26
CA GLY A 41 -1.04 10.50 -19.72
C GLY A 41 -2.06 9.49 -20.26
N PRO A 42 -2.34 9.46 -21.57
CA PRO A 42 -3.26 8.51 -22.19
C PRO A 42 -2.84 7.06 -21.98
N SER A 43 -3.79 6.14 -22.17
CA SER A 43 -3.46 4.70 -22.20
C SER A 43 -2.47 4.42 -23.33
N GLY A 44 -1.45 3.59 -23.05
CA GLY A 44 -0.38 3.31 -24.02
C GLY A 44 0.69 4.41 -24.14
N SER A 45 0.68 5.46 -23.31
CA SER A 45 1.73 6.51 -23.31
C SER A 45 3.06 6.06 -22.69
N GLY A 46 3.12 4.83 -22.13
CA GLY A 46 4.35 4.26 -21.57
C GLY A 46 4.50 4.44 -20.05
N LYS A 47 3.50 4.95 -19.33
CA LYS A 47 3.53 5.15 -17.85
C LYS A 47 3.92 3.88 -17.09
N SER A 48 3.17 2.80 -17.31
CA SER A 48 3.42 1.52 -16.62
C SER A 48 4.78 0.94 -16.98
N THR A 49 5.23 1.09 -18.23
CA THR A 49 6.57 0.67 -18.67
C THR A 49 7.66 1.49 -17.96
N LEU A 50 7.47 2.80 -17.84
CA LEU A 50 8.42 3.68 -17.13
C LEU A 50 8.54 3.29 -15.66
N ILE A 51 7.41 3.16 -14.98
CA ILE A 51 7.39 2.92 -13.54
C ILE A 51 7.60 1.43 -13.23
N ASN A 52 6.76 0.54 -13.77
CA ASN A 52 6.76 -0.86 -13.34
C ASN A 52 7.92 -1.67 -13.97
N ASP A 53 8.15 -1.52 -15.30
CA ASP A 53 9.17 -2.33 -15.97
C ASP A 53 10.60 -1.82 -15.74
N ILE A 54 10.78 -0.51 -15.46
CA ILE A 54 12.12 0.06 -15.31
C ILE A 54 12.34 0.54 -13.87
N LEU A 55 11.70 1.63 -13.44
CA LEU A 55 12.01 2.27 -12.16
C LEU A 55 11.80 1.32 -10.98
N TYR A 56 10.61 0.75 -10.85
CA TYR A 56 10.33 -0.19 -9.78
C TYR A 56 11.26 -1.41 -9.79
N ASN A 57 11.49 -2.00 -10.96
CA ASN A 57 12.35 -3.18 -11.08
C ASN A 57 13.81 -2.88 -10.70
N VAL A 58 14.34 -1.70 -11.01
CA VAL A 58 15.67 -1.27 -10.55
C VAL A 58 15.68 -1.13 -9.03
N LEU A 59 14.73 -0.35 -8.49
CA LEU A 59 14.65 -0.11 -7.04
C LEU A 59 14.40 -1.42 -6.27
N ALA A 60 13.55 -2.31 -6.76
CA ALA A 60 13.28 -3.59 -6.13
C ALA A 60 14.51 -4.50 -6.11
N ARG A 61 15.29 -4.51 -7.20
CA ARG A 61 16.55 -5.24 -7.27
C ARG A 61 17.58 -4.68 -6.28
N ASP A 62 17.79 -3.37 -6.31
CA ASP A 62 18.92 -2.74 -5.62
C ASP A 62 18.62 -2.49 -4.12
N LEU A 63 17.36 -2.22 -3.74
CA LEU A 63 16.96 -1.97 -2.36
C LEU A 63 16.37 -3.19 -1.65
N ASN A 64 15.53 -3.96 -2.36
CA ASN A 64 14.81 -5.08 -1.75
C ASN A 64 15.47 -6.45 -2.03
N GLY A 65 16.54 -6.50 -2.85
CA GLY A 65 17.20 -7.75 -3.24
C GLY A 65 16.34 -8.64 -4.15
N ALA A 66 15.35 -8.07 -4.86
CA ALA A 66 14.46 -8.82 -5.71
C ALA A 66 15.17 -9.31 -6.99
N ARG A 67 14.83 -10.52 -7.45
CA ARG A 67 15.37 -11.10 -8.69
C ARG A 67 14.59 -10.59 -9.92
N THR A 68 14.52 -9.27 -10.10
CA THR A 68 13.86 -8.63 -11.24
C THR A 68 14.87 -8.24 -12.32
N VAL A 69 14.44 -8.25 -13.58
CA VAL A 69 15.25 -7.78 -14.70
C VAL A 69 14.67 -6.47 -15.20
N PRO A 70 15.27 -5.32 -14.84
CA PRO A 70 14.77 -4.03 -15.27
C PRO A 70 14.94 -3.83 -16.79
N GLY A 71 14.06 -3.01 -17.35
CA GLY A 71 14.21 -2.56 -18.74
C GLY A 71 15.53 -1.80 -18.95
N ARG A 72 15.99 -1.72 -20.20
CA ARG A 72 17.22 -0.97 -20.54
C ARG A 72 17.09 0.50 -20.14
N HIS A 73 18.07 1.01 -19.43
CA HIS A 73 18.17 2.39 -18.98
C HIS A 73 19.64 2.82 -18.98
N LYS A 74 19.91 4.13 -19.04
CA LYS A 74 21.28 4.63 -18.98
C LYS A 74 21.76 4.70 -17.54
N LYS A 75 21.04 5.42 -16.72
CA LYS A 75 21.41 5.66 -15.32
C LYS A 75 20.18 6.06 -14.50
N ILE A 76 20.17 5.65 -13.23
CA ILE A 76 19.26 6.13 -12.18
C ILE A 76 20.14 6.48 -11.00
N ASP A 77 20.18 7.76 -10.63
CA ASP A 77 20.95 8.27 -9.51
C ASP A 77 20.07 8.47 -8.28
N GLY A 78 20.66 8.51 -7.09
CA GLY A 78 19.98 8.78 -5.82
C GLY A 78 19.47 7.54 -5.08
N ILE A 79 19.61 6.33 -5.61
CA ILE A 79 19.13 5.08 -5.00
C ILE A 79 19.71 4.88 -3.59
N ASP A 80 20.91 5.34 -3.33
CA ASP A 80 21.62 5.29 -2.03
C ASP A 80 20.94 6.12 -0.92
N GLN A 81 20.08 7.06 -1.29
CA GLN A 81 19.28 7.85 -0.34
C GLN A 81 18.03 7.10 0.14
N LEU A 82 17.67 6.00 -0.52
CA LEU A 82 16.50 5.18 -0.26
C LEU A 82 16.88 3.90 0.49
N ASP A 83 15.93 3.35 1.23
CA ASP A 83 16.10 2.08 1.93
C ASP A 83 15.11 0.99 1.45
N LYS A 84 14.02 1.37 0.80
CA LYS A 84 12.99 0.41 0.37
C LYS A 84 12.14 1.00 -0.74
N VAL A 85 11.67 0.12 -1.63
CA VAL A 85 10.54 0.40 -2.53
C VAL A 85 9.37 -0.53 -2.22
N VAL A 86 8.16 0.01 -2.24
CA VAL A 86 6.90 -0.73 -2.04
C VAL A 86 6.01 -0.49 -3.25
N HIS A 87 5.63 -1.57 -3.93
CA HIS A 87 4.69 -1.51 -5.03
C HIS A 87 3.31 -2.00 -4.56
N VAL A 88 2.31 -1.17 -4.73
CA VAL A 88 0.92 -1.44 -4.33
C VAL A 88 0.09 -1.49 -5.60
N ASP A 89 -0.03 -2.70 -6.15
CA ASP A 89 -0.78 -3.01 -7.36
C ASP A 89 -2.16 -3.61 -7.06
N GLN A 90 -2.97 -3.77 -8.09
CA GLN A 90 -4.32 -4.34 -8.01
C GLN A 90 -4.35 -5.88 -8.05
N SER A 91 -3.21 -6.55 -8.00
CA SER A 91 -3.18 -8.02 -7.95
C SER A 91 -3.83 -8.56 -6.66
N PRO A 92 -4.49 -9.72 -6.70
CA PRO A 92 -5.13 -10.30 -5.52
C PRO A 92 -4.17 -10.47 -4.34
N ILE A 93 -4.66 -10.30 -3.10
CA ILE A 93 -3.89 -10.54 -1.86
C ILE A 93 -3.67 -12.03 -1.57
N GLY A 94 -4.20 -12.90 -2.42
CA GLY A 94 -4.03 -14.35 -2.37
C GLY A 94 -4.91 -15.04 -3.41
N ARG A 95 -4.60 -16.31 -3.68
CA ARG A 95 -5.27 -17.11 -4.73
C ARG A 95 -6.26 -18.13 -4.19
N THR A 96 -6.44 -18.20 -2.87
CA THR A 96 -7.29 -19.18 -2.23
C THR A 96 -8.33 -18.51 -1.32
N PRO A 97 -9.47 -19.16 -1.02
CA PRO A 97 -10.47 -18.65 -0.09
C PRO A 97 -9.95 -18.41 1.34
N ARG A 98 -8.78 -18.98 1.71
CA ARG A 98 -8.14 -18.78 3.03
C ARG A 98 -7.49 -17.43 3.17
N SER A 99 -7.04 -16.84 2.05
CA SER A 99 -6.51 -15.48 2.07
C SER A 99 -7.67 -14.49 2.22
N ASN A 100 -7.56 -13.59 3.18
CA ASN A 100 -8.58 -12.57 3.47
C ASN A 100 -7.93 -11.34 4.12
N PRO A 101 -8.62 -10.20 4.27
CA PRO A 101 -8.07 -8.99 4.87
C PRO A 101 -7.48 -9.23 6.26
N ALA A 102 -8.14 -10.04 7.11
CA ALA A 102 -7.67 -10.29 8.48
C ALA A 102 -6.33 -11.05 8.52
N THR A 103 -6.15 -12.04 7.64
CA THR A 103 -4.89 -12.81 7.58
C THR A 103 -3.77 -12.01 6.91
N TYR A 104 -4.09 -11.25 5.87
CA TYR A 104 -3.09 -10.47 5.13
C TYR A 104 -2.49 -9.34 5.98
N THR A 105 -3.32 -8.64 6.75
CA THR A 105 -2.88 -7.55 7.63
C THR A 105 -2.29 -8.04 8.96
N GLY A 106 -2.38 -9.36 9.25
CA GLY A 106 -1.90 -9.94 10.50
C GLY A 106 -2.81 -9.72 11.71
N VAL A 107 -3.92 -8.99 11.58
CA VAL A 107 -4.85 -8.76 12.69
C VAL A 107 -5.43 -10.07 13.23
N PHE A 108 -5.58 -11.06 12.37
CA PHE A 108 -6.14 -12.36 12.77
C PHE A 108 -5.27 -13.12 13.78
N ASP A 109 -3.96 -12.89 13.80
CA ASP A 109 -3.08 -13.50 14.79
C ASP A 109 -3.35 -12.95 16.20
N HIS A 110 -3.64 -11.66 16.32
CA HIS A 110 -4.06 -11.05 17.58
C HIS A 110 -5.44 -11.53 18.01
N VAL A 111 -6.39 -11.68 17.08
CA VAL A 111 -7.73 -12.22 17.36
C VAL A 111 -7.63 -13.65 17.86
N ARG A 112 -6.86 -14.54 17.20
CA ARG A 112 -6.66 -15.92 17.63
C ARG A 112 -6.04 -16.03 19.02
N LYS A 113 -5.06 -15.16 19.33
CA LYS A 113 -4.46 -15.09 20.66
C LYS A 113 -5.48 -14.69 21.71
N LEU A 114 -6.31 -13.67 21.42
CA LEU A 114 -7.38 -13.23 22.31
C LEU A 114 -8.38 -14.36 22.62
N PHE A 115 -8.82 -15.10 21.60
CA PHE A 115 -9.72 -16.23 21.80
C PHE A 115 -9.11 -17.35 22.65
N ALA A 116 -7.82 -17.64 22.50
CA ALA A 116 -7.11 -18.61 23.33
C ALA A 116 -6.96 -18.15 24.80
N GLU A 117 -7.04 -16.86 25.05
CA GLU A 117 -6.95 -16.28 26.41
C GLU A 117 -8.32 -16.25 27.13
N THR A 118 -9.44 -16.57 26.46
CA THR A 118 -10.77 -16.62 27.09
C THR A 118 -10.82 -17.71 28.16
N PRO A 119 -11.61 -17.52 29.23
CA PRO A 119 -11.77 -18.56 30.29
C PRO A 119 -12.21 -19.92 29.73
N GLU A 120 -13.15 -19.91 28.78
CA GLU A 120 -13.69 -21.13 28.16
C GLU A 120 -12.61 -21.88 27.35
N ALA A 121 -11.78 -21.15 26.54
CA ALA A 121 -10.68 -21.77 25.81
C ALA A 121 -9.64 -22.38 26.77
N LYS A 122 -9.32 -21.68 27.86
CA LYS A 122 -8.38 -22.17 28.88
C LYS A 122 -8.90 -23.42 29.59
N MET A 123 -10.17 -23.45 29.97
CA MET A 123 -10.78 -24.64 30.57
C MET A 123 -10.73 -25.85 29.66
N ARG A 124 -10.86 -25.65 28.35
CA ARG A 124 -10.79 -26.72 27.34
C ARG A 124 -9.36 -27.04 26.88
N GLY A 125 -8.34 -26.31 27.37
CA GLY A 125 -6.94 -26.47 26.95
C GLY A 125 -6.68 -26.02 25.52
N TYR A 126 -7.49 -25.11 24.96
CA TYR A 126 -7.38 -24.67 23.60
C TYR A 126 -6.28 -23.61 23.45
N GLN A 127 -5.31 -23.90 22.59
CA GLN A 127 -4.21 -23.00 22.23
C GLN A 127 -4.57 -22.14 21.01
N GLN A 128 -3.78 -21.11 20.70
CA GLN A 128 -3.96 -20.23 19.56
C GLN A 128 -4.13 -20.97 18.21
N GLY A 129 -3.46 -22.13 18.05
CA GLY A 129 -3.59 -22.99 16.87
C GLY A 129 -5.00 -23.52 16.64
N ARG A 130 -5.78 -23.75 17.73
CA ARG A 130 -7.19 -24.20 17.65
C ARG A 130 -8.06 -23.23 16.88
N PHE A 131 -7.78 -21.94 17.00
CA PHE A 131 -8.50 -20.85 16.36
C PHE A 131 -7.95 -20.49 14.96
N SER A 132 -7.11 -21.36 14.38
CA SER A 132 -6.64 -21.23 13.00
C SER A 132 -7.44 -22.14 12.07
N PHE A 133 -8.05 -21.58 11.04
CA PHE A 133 -8.70 -22.38 10.00
C PHE A 133 -7.70 -23.06 9.04
N ASN A 134 -6.40 -22.78 9.16
CA ASN A 134 -5.34 -23.43 8.38
C ASN A 134 -4.77 -24.68 9.06
N VAL A 135 -4.99 -24.86 10.36
CA VAL A 135 -4.41 -25.94 11.17
C VAL A 135 -5.49 -26.95 11.55
N LYS A 136 -5.15 -28.23 11.50
CA LYS A 136 -6.04 -29.31 11.96
C LYS A 136 -6.39 -29.15 13.44
N GLY A 137 -7.55 -29.68 13.82
CA GLY A 137 -8.05 -29.70 15.20
C GLY A 137 -9.16 -28.70 15.48
N GLY A 138 -9.08 -27.46 15.00
CA GLY A 138 -10.15 -26.45 15.19
C GLY A 138 -10.95 -26.14 13.94
N ARG A 139 -10.41 -26.41 12.77
CA ARG A 139 -11.07 -26.15 11.49
C ARG A 139 -12.11 -27.21 11.14
N CYS A 140 -13.02 -26.85 10.27
CA CYS A 140 -13.88 -27.82 9.59
C CYS A 140 -13.04 -28.72 8.69
N GLU A 141 -12.99 -30.01 8.93
CA GLU A 141 -12.19 -30.92 8.13
C GLU A 141 -12.83 -31.24 6.75
N SER A 142 -14.14 -31.10 6.59
CA SER A 142 -14.83 -31.29 5.31
C SER A 142 -14.36 -30.33 4.25
N CYS A 143 -14.27 -29.02 4.57
CA CYS A 143 -13.74 -28.00 3.66
C CYS A 143 -12.27 -27.62 3.97
N SER A 144 -11.63 -28.32 4.89
CA SER A 144 -10.26 -28.01 5.34
C SER A 144 -10.06 -26.54 5.79
N GLY A 145 -11.12 -25.88 6.27
CA GLY A 145 -11.09 -24.49 6.73
C GLY A 145 -11.36 -23.45 5.66
N ASP A 146 -11.66 -23.83 4.42
CA ASP A 146 -11.97 -22.89 3.33
C ASP A 146 -13.35 -22.23 3.51
N GLY A 147 -14.27 -22.87 4.23
CA GLY A 147 -15.66 -22.45 4.35
C GLY A 147 -16.50 -22.77 3.11
N THR A 148 -15.85 -23.08 2.01
CA THR A 148 -16.45 -23.42 0.71
C THR A 148 -15.85 -24.69 0.16
N LEU A 149 -16.57 -25.37 -0.73
CA LEU A 149 -16.09 -26.47 -1.54
C LEU A 149 -15.89 -25.98 -2.97
N LYS A 150 -14.75 -26.32 -3.56
CA LYS A 150 -14.43 -26.01 -4.94
C LYS A 150 -15.00 -27.09 -5.84
N ILE A 151 -15.84 -26.71 -6.79
CA ILE A 151 -16.33 -27.56 -7.87
C ILE A 151 -15.55 -27.22 -9.11
N GLU A 152 -14.67 -28.12 -9.54
CA GLU A 152 -13.87 -27.95 -10.76
C GLU A 152 -14.72 -28.23 -11.98
N MET A 153 -14.71 -27.28 -12.92
CA MET A 153 -15.43 -27.36 -14.18
C MET A 153 -14.43 -27.37 -15.33
N ASN A 154 -14.42 -28.44 -16.17
CA ASN A 154 -13.39 -28.66 -17.20
C ASN A 154 -13.21 -27.52 -18.21
N PHE A 155 -14.26 -26.74 -18.50
CA PHE A 155 -14.23 -25.67 -19.51
C PHE A 155 -14.76 -24.32 -19.01
N LEU A 156 -15.17 -24.23 -17.74
CA LEU A 156 -15.69 -23.02 -17.10
C LEU A 156 -14.84 -22.68 -15.86
N PRO A 157 -14.87 -21.44 -15.39
CA PRO A 157 -14.23 -21.07 -14.13
C PRO A 157 -14.76 -21.95 -12.98
N ASP A 158 -13.88 -22.29 -12.05
CA ASP A 158 -14.23 -23.05 -10.86
C ASP A 158 -15.32 -22.33 -10.05
N VAL A 159 -16.28 -23.09 -9.55
CA VAL A 159 -17.37 -22.57 -8.73
C VAL A 159 -17.12 -22.94 -7.27
N TYR A 160 -17.31 -21.98 -6.37
CA TYR A 160 -17.19 -22.16 -4.94
C TYR A 160 -18.58 -22.15 -4.30
N VAL A 161 -18.96 -23.25 -3.65
CA VAL A 161 -20.23 -23.37 -2.92
C VAL A 161 -19.98 -23.44 -1.41
N PRO A 162 -20.88 -22.91 -0.56
CA PRO A 162 -20.74 -23.04 0.89
C PRO A 162 -20.61 -24.51 1.31
N CYS A 163 -19.71 -24.78 2.27
CA CYS A 163 -19.56 -26.12 2.84
C CYS A 163 -20.81 -26.50 3.60
N GLU A 164 -21.43 -27.63 3.27
CA GLU A 164 -22.66 -28.13 3.89
C GLU A 164 -22.50 -28.49 5.39
N VAL A 165 -21.26 -28.81 5.83
CA VAL A 165 -20.97 -29.17 7.22
C VAL A 165 -20.85 -27.97 8.14
N CYS A 166 -20.10 -26.94 7.70
CA CYS A 166 -19.84 -25.75 8.52
C CYS A 166 -20.61 -24.51 8.06
N HIS A 167 -21.38 -24.59 6.98
CA HIS A 167 -22.18 -23.49 6.42
C HIS A 167 -21.39 -22.17 6.25
N GLY A 168 -20.11 -22.28 5.84
CA GLY A 168 -19.23 -21.14 5.66
C GLY A 168 -18.44 -20.72 6.92
N ALA A 169 -18.73 -21.29 8.09
CA ALA A 169 -18.11 -20.91 9.37
C ALA A 169 -16.61 -21.26 9.48
N ARG A 170 -16.07 -22.13 8.63
CA ARG A 170 -14.65 -22.55 8.56
C ARG A 170 -14.17 -23.43 9.71
N TYR A 171 -14.86 -23.50 10.84
CA TYR A 171 -14.48 -24.21 12.07
C TYR A 171 -15.41 -25.36 12.39
N ASN A 172 -14.94 -26.25 13.25
CA ASN A 172 -15.80 -27.30 13.84
C ASN A 172 -16.64 -26.71 14.98
N ARG A 173 -17.66 -27.45 15.39
CA ARG A 173 -18.66 -27.04 16.37
C ARG A 173 -18.01 -26.66 17.71
N GLU A 174 -17.09 -27.47 18.22
CA GLU A 174 -16.45 -27.26 19.52
C GLU A 174 -15.62 -25.97 19.56
N THR A 175 -15.02 -25.58 18.45
CA THR A 175 -14.27 -24.28 18.35
C THR A 175 -15.23 -23.09 18.32
N LEU A 176 -16.41 -23.26 17.68
CA LEU A 176 -17.42 -22.21 17.58
C LEU A 176 -18.15 -21.95 18.90
N GLU A 177 -18.13 -22.89 19.82
CA GLU A 177 -18.69 -22.73 21.17
C GLU A 177 -17.89 -21.75 22.04
N VAL A 178 -16.62 -21.49 21.71
CA VAL A 178 -15.82 -20.48 22.44
C VAL A 178 -16.20 -19.08 21.99
N HIS A 179 -16.56 -18.23 22.96
CA HIS A 179 -17.03 -16.87 22.69
C HIS A 179 -16.16 -15.82 23.37
N TYR A 180 -16.05 -14.69 22.69
CA TYR A 180 -15.55 -13.42 23.23
C TYR A 180 -16.63 -12.35 23.05
N LYS A 181 -17.12 -11.74 24.15
CA LYS A 181 -18.27 -10.80 24.14
C LYS A 181 -19.47 -11.36 23.34
N ASN A 182 -19.83 -12.61 23.57
CA ASN A 182 -20.93 -13.33 22.91
C ASN A 182 -20.77 -13.53 21.39
N LYS A 183 -19.58 -13.42 20.84
CA LYS A 183 -19.28 -13.69 19.44
C LYS A 183 -18.28 -14.83 19.32
N SER A 184 -18.54 -15.77 18.43
CA SER A 184 -17.61 -16.83 18.03
C SER A 184 -16.51 -16.25 17.12
N ILE A 185 -15.44 -17.00 16.89
CA ILE A 185 -14.39 -16.58 15.97
C ILE A 185 -14.89 -16.47 14.51
N SER A 186 -15.89 -17.25 14.13
CA SER A 186 -16.54 -17.13 12.82
C SER A 186 -17.36 -15.85 12.71
N ASP A 187 -18.08 -15.45 13.76
CA ASP A 187 -18.82 -14.19 13.78
C ASP A 187 -17.87 -13.01 13.59
N VAL A 188 -16.70 -13.04 14.24
CA VAL A 188 -15.65 -12.02 14.06
C VAL A 188 -15.15 -11.94 12.63
N LEU A 189 -14.93 -13.08 11.96
CA LEU A 189 -14.52 -13.08 10.55
C LEU A 189 -15.61 -12.51 9.63
N ASN A 190 -16.88 -12.64 10.00
CA ASN A 190 -18.01 -12.12 9.24
C ASN A 190 -18.34 -10.65 9.52
N MET A 191 -17.74 -10.04 10.55
CA MET A 191 -17.93 -8.61 10.85
C MET A 191 -17.34 -7.74 9.75
N PRO A 192 -18.03 -6.64 9.34
CA PRO A 192 -17.41 -5.51 8.67
C PRO A 192 -16.25 -4.94 9.51
N VAL A 193 -15.23 -4.40 8.85
CA VAL A 193 -14.04 -3.87 9.55
C VAL A 193 -14.39 -2.74 10.52
N GLU A 194 -15.36 -1.88 10.17
CA GLU A 194 -15.81 -0.78 11.03
C GLU A 194 -16.51 -1.30 12.31
N GLU A 195 -17.40 -2.30 12.20
CA GLU A 195 -18.03 -2.96 13.35
C GLU A 195 -16.97 -3.65 14.22
N ALA A 196 -16.01 -4.33 13.59
CA ALA A 196 -14.92 -4.97 14.31
C ALA A 196 -14.03 -3.95 15.05
N LEU A 197 -13.80 -2.77 14.49
CA LEU A 197 -13.04 -1.71 15.15
C LEU A 197 -13.73 -1.26 16.44
N GLU A 198 -15.03 -1.08 16.43
CA GLU A 198 -15.81 -0.75 17.62
C GLU A 198 -15.81 -1.90 18.62
N PHE A 199 -16.03 -3.13 18.16
CA PHE A 199 -16.05 -4.33 18.98
C PHE A 199 -14.73 -4.56 19.75
N PHE A 200 -13.60 -4.30 19.10
CA PHE A 200 -12.26 -4.47 19.65
C PHE A 200 -11.61 -3.16 20.14
N ALA A 201 -12.37 -2.08 20.31
CA ALA A 201 -11.83 -0.77 20.72
C ALA A 201 -10.97 -0.81 22.01
N SER A 202 -11.31 -1.72 22.95
CA SER A 202 -10.55 -1.92 24.20
C SER A 202 -9.25 -2.70 24.03
N ILE A 203 -8.92 -3.20 22.82
CA ILE A 203 -7.72 -4.01 22.54
C ILE A 203 -6.83 -3.30 21.54
N PRO A 204 -5.86 -2.48 22.00
CA PRO A 204 -5.07 -1.60 21.13
C PRO A 204 -4.33 -2.34 20.00
N ALA A 205 -3.87 -3.58 20.26
CA ALA A 205 -3.18 -4.38 19.25
C ALA A 205 -4.07 -4.72 18.05
N ILE A 206 -5.36 -5.00 18.28
CA ILE A 206 -6.33 -5.29 17.22
C ILE A 206 -6.86 -3.98 16.61
N ALA A 207 -7.27 -3.03 17.46
CA ALA A 207 -7.86 -1.77 17.03
C ALA A 207 -6.94 -0.99 16.07
N ARG A 208 -5.62 -0.98 16.30
CA ARG A 208 -4.65 -0.34 15.41
C ARG A 208 -4.66 -0.90 14.00
N HIS A 209 -4.73 -2.23 13.84
CA HIS A 209 -4.81 -2.88 12.54
C HIS A 209 -6.12 -2.57 11.82
N LEU A 210 -7.24 -2.64 12.56
CA LEU A 210 -8.56 -2.34 12.02
C LEU A 210 -8.69 -0.88 11.59
N LYS A 211 -8.13 0.03 12.39
CA LYS A 211 -8.12 1.46 12.07
C LYS A 211 -7.45 1.73 10.72
N THR A 212 -6.30 1.12 10.42
CA THR A 212 -5.64 1.32 9.12
C THR A 212 -6.47 0.82 7.95
N LEU A 213 -7.29 -0.21 8.13
CA LEU A 213 -8.23 -0.67 7.10
C LEU A 213 -9.39 0.33 6.90
N VAL A 214 -9.92 0.90 7.98
CA VAL A 214 -10.95 1.97 7.90
C VAL A 214 -10.38 3.23 7.25
N ASP A 215 -9.15 3.62 7.61
CA ASP A 215 -8.49 4.81 7.10
C ASP A 215 -8.28 4.77 5.57
N VAL A 216 -8.12 3.56 4.99
CA VAL A 216 -8.04 3.37 3.52
C VAL A 216 -9.41 3.15 2.85
N GLY A 217 -10.53 3.36 3.56
CA GLY A 217 -11.88 3.23 3.01
C GLY A 217 -12.39 1.79 2.89
N LEU A 218 -11.89 0.85 3.71
CA LEU A 218 -12.32 -0.56 3.71
C LEU A 218 -13.21 -0.92 4.90
N GLY A 219 -13.89 0.05 5.52
CA GLY A 219 -14.76 -0.18 6.68
C GLY A 219 -15.88 -1.18 6.43
N TYR A 220 -16.43 -1.19 5.23
CA TYR A 220 -17.53 -2.08 4.80
C TYR A 220 -17.10 -3.52 4.49
N VAL A 221 -15.82 -3.78 4.24
CA VAL A 221 -15.30 -5.10 3.89
C VAL A 221 -15.33 -6.01 5.10
N ARG A 222 -15.72 -7.28 4.93
CA ARG A 222 -15.69 -8.25 6.03
C ARG A 222 -14.27 -8.75 6.28
N LEU A 223 -13.91 -8.94 7.55
CA LEU A 223 -12.57 -9.39 7.95
C LEU A 223 -12.15 -10.71 7.28
N GLY A 224 -13.06 -11.68 7.21
CA GLY A 224 -12.83 -12.99 6.61
C GLY A 224 -13.23 -13.09 5.14
N GLN A 225 -13.52 -11.97 4.45
CA GLN A 225 -13.91 -12.00 3.04
C GLN A 225 -12.81 -12.63 2.18
N PRO A 226 -13.12 -13.68 1.39
CA PRO A 226 -12.12 -14.35 0.56
C PRO A 226 -11.43 -13.37 -0.40
N ALA A 227 -10.11 -13.49 -0.55
CA ALA A 227 -9.33 -12.65 -1.46
C ALA A 227 -9.83 -12.71 -2.92
N THR A 228 -10.40 -13.84 -3.33
CA THR A 228 -10.96 -14.07 -4.66
C THR A 228 -12.24 -13.28 -4.94
N THR A 229 -12.88 -12.73 -3.91
CA THR A 229 -14.11 -11.93 -4.02
C THR A 229 -13.85 -10.42 -3.87
N LEU A 230 -12.62 -10.04 -3.57
CA LEU A 230 -12.23 -8.64 -3.50
C LEU A 230 -12.00 -8.09 -4.91
N SER A 231 -12.44 -6.87 -5.15
CA SER A 231 -12.05 -6.11 -6.34
C SER A 231 -10.54 -5.79 -6.32
N GLY A 232 -9.95 -5.48 -7.48
CA GLY A 232 -8.55 -5.09 -7.56
C GLY A 232 -8.22 -3.89 -6.66
N GLY A 233 -9.09 -2.88 -6.62
CA GLY A 233 -8.92 -1.71 -5.75
C GLY A 233 -9.01 -2.05 -4.25
N GLU A 234 -9.90 -2.96 -3.84
CA GLU A 234 -9.96 -3.43 -2.45
C GLU A 234 -8.69 -4.19 -2.07
N ALA A 235 -8.23 -5.11 -2.93
CA ALA A 235 -6.99 -5.86 -2.72
C ALA A 235 -5.79 -4.91 -2.57
N GLN A 236 -5.71 -3.89 -3.40
CA GLN A 236 -4.68 -2.87 -3.35
C GLN A 236 -4.70 -2.09 -2.02
N ARG A 237 -5.88 -1.66 -1.56
CA ARG A 237 -6.01 -0.95 -0.29
C ARG A 237 -5.71 -1.83 0.92
N VAL A 238 -6.02 -3.14 0.89
CA VAL A 238 -5.57 -4.08 1.93
C VAL A 238 -4.04 -4.14 1.98
N LYS A 239 -3.36 -4.17 0.83
CA LYS A 239 -1.89 -4.10 0.78
C LYS A 239 -1.37 -2.80 1.38
N LEU A 240 -1.96 -1.67 0.99
CA LEU A 240 -1.58 -0.35 1.52
C LEU A 240 -1.77 -0.29 3.04
N SER A 241 -2.91 -0.76 3.58
CA SER A 241 -3.15 -0.78 5.03
C SER A 241 -2.10 -1.61 5.78
N SER A 242 -1.65 -2.73 5.21
CA SER A 242 -0.57 -3.55 5.80
C SER A 242 0.78 -2.82 5.82
N GLU A 243 1.10 -2.03 4.79
CA GLU A 243 2.33 -1.22 4.79
C GLU A 243 2.28 -0.07 5.80
N LEU A 244 1.11 0.57 5.99
CA LEU A 244 0.92 1.64 6.98
C LEU A 244 1.16 1.20 8.43
N GLN A 245 1.00 -0.09 8.72
CA GLN A 245 1.24 -0.67 10.05
C GLN A 245 2.73 -0.82 10.36
N LYS A 246 3.57 -0.87 9.34
CA LYS A 246 5.02 -1.03 9.49
C LYS A 246 5.65 0.28 9.97
N ARG A 247 6.78 0.17 10.67
CA ARG A 247 7.56 1.34 11.08
C ARG A 247 8.12 2.03 9.85
N SER A 248 7.79 3.32 9.68
CA SER A 248 8.36 4.14 8.61
C SER A 248 9.79 4.55 8.96
N THR A 249 10.67 4.51 7.97
CA THR A 249 12.05 5.02 8.05
C THR A 249 12.16 6.44 7.50
N GLY A 250 11.13 6.89 6.75
CA GLY A 250 11.14 8.18 6.04
C GLY A 250 11.97 8.18 4.75
N ARG A 251 12.41 7.01 4.26
CA ARG A 251 13.20 6.87 3.03
C ARG A 251 12.65 5.78 2.12
N THR A 252 11.34 5.53 2.21
CA THR A 252 10.66 4.53 1.38
C THR A 252 9.99 5.22 0.19
N VAL A 253 10.13 4.64 -1.01
CA VAL A 253 9.33 5.01 -2.18
C VAL A 253 8.14 4.09 -2.29
N TYR A 254 6.94 4.66 -2.29
CA TYR A 254 5.69 3.95 -2.56
C TYR A 254 5.28 4.18 -4.01
N VAL A 255 5.02 3.12 -4.73
CA VAL A 255 4.49 3.15 -6.11
C VAL A 255 3.08 2.59 -6.08
N LEU A 256 2.10 3.40 -6.46
CA LEU A 256 0.69 3.04 -6.51
C LEU A 256 0.17 3.14 -7.95
N ASP A 257 -0.52 2.11 -8.40
CA ASP A 257 -1.08 2.05 -9.74
C ASP A 257 -2.61 2.16 -9.66
N GLU A 258 -3.15 3.31 -10.09
CA GLU A 258 -4.58 3.68 -10.10
C GLU A 258 -5.31 3.38 -8.76
N PRO A 259 -4.82 3.91 -7.62
CA PRO A 259 -5.36 3.56 -6.31
C PRO A 259 -6.80 4.06 -6.06
N THR A 260 -7.33 4.94 -6.90
CA THR A 260 -8.70 5.44 -6.79
C THR A 260 -9.73 4.64 -7.57
N THR A 261 -9.31 3.59 -8.29
CA THR A 261 -10.23 2.76 -9.09
C THR A 261 -11.35 2.17 -8.23
N GLY A 262 -12.60 2.46 -8.61
CA GLY A 262 -13.80 1.97 -7.92
C GLY A 262 -14.11 2.65 -6.58
N LEU A 263 -13.48 3.79 -6.27
CA LEU A 263 -13.75 4.56 -5.06
C LEU A 263 -14.85 5.60 -5.26
N HIS A 264 -15.67 5.76 -4.21
CA HIS A 264 -16.54 6.92 -4.05
C HIS A 264 -15.71 8.14 -3.59
N PHE A 265 -16.20 9.36 -3.84
CA PHE A 265 -15.48 10.61 -3.52
C PHE A 265 -14.98 10.70 -2.08
N GLU A 266 -15.77 10.24 -1.10
CA GLU A 266 -15.37 10.25 0.31
C GLU A 266 -14.21 9.27 0.58
N ASP A 267 -14.16 8.14 -0.10
CA ASP A 267 -13.05 7.20 0.05
C ASP A 267 -11.78 7.69 -0.65
N VAL A 268 -11.91 8.42 -1.76
CA VAL A 268 -10.78 9.15 -2.38
C VAL A 268 -10.21 10.16 -1.39
N ARG A 269 -11.07 10.93 -0.68
CA ARG A 269 -10.63 11.87 0.35
C ARG A 269 -9.85 11.18 1.48
N LYS A 270 -10.34 10.04 1.97
CA LYS A 270 -9.64 9.24 3.00
C LYS A 270 -8.29 8.75 2.49
N LEU A 271 -8.24 8.23 1.26
CA LEU A 271 -7.00 7.78 0.64
C LEU A 271 -5.97 8.92 0.53
N LEU A 272 -6.38 10.11 0.12
CA LEU A 272 -5.50 11.28 0.05
C LEU A 272 -4.90 11.63 1.41
N ILE A 273 -5.68 11.60 2.49
CA ILE A 273 -5.17 11.81 3.85
C ILE A 273 -4.08 10.80 4.18
N VAL A 274 -4.29 9.54 3.80
CA VAL A 274 -3.29 8.47 4.01
C VAL A 274 -2.01 8.73 3.22
N LEU A 275 -2.11 9.11 1.94
CA LEU A 275 -0.95 9.40 1.09
C LEU A 275 -0.16 10.59 1.64
N HIS A 276 -0.82 11.67 2.04
CA HIS A 276 -0.18 12.80 2.70
C HIS A 276 0.52 12.41 4.01
N SER A 277 -0.11 11.54 4.82
CA SER A 277 0.52 11.02 6.06
C SER A 277 1.80 10.21 5.79
N LEU A 278 1.90 9.52 4.63
CA LEU A 278 3.14 8.85 4.23
C LEU A 278 4.24 9.86 3.92
N VAL A 279 3.90 10.91 3.18
CA VAL A 279 4.83 11.99 2.79
C VAL A 279 5.28 12.81 4.00
N GLU A 280 4.38 13.16 4.92
CA GLU A 280 4.72 13.84 6.18
C GLU A 280 5.72 13.06 7.03
N LYS A 281 5.76 11.73 6.89
CA LYS A 281 6.76 10.85 7.52
C LYS A 281 8.09 10.79 6.76
N GLY A 282 8.26 11.59 5.71
CA GLY A 282 9.45 11.71 4.89
C GLY A 282 9.52 10.76 3.69
N ASN A 283 8.52 9.91 3.48
CA ASN A 283 8.50 8.99 2.33
C ASN A 283 8.11 9.72 1.05
N THR A 284 8.46 9.14 -0.09
CA THR A 284 8.06 9.63 -1.42
C THR A 284 6.98 8.72 -2.00
N VAL A 285 5.97 9.31 -2.62
CA VAL A 285 4.83 8.57 -3.18
C VAL A 285 4.72 8.87 -4.67
N ILE A 286 4.79 7.85 -5.51
CA ILE A 286 4.58 7.93 -6.96
C ILE A 286 3.22 7.28 -7.25
N VAL A 287 2.30 8.04 -7.83
CA VAL A 287 0.95 7.59 -8.15
C VAL A 287 0.72 7.64 -9.65
N ILE A 288 0.43 6.51 -10.28
CA ILE A 288 -0.10 6.49 -11.64
C ILE A 288 -1.60 6.70 -11.51
N GLU A 289 -2.13 7.81 -12.04
CA GLU A 289 -3.53 8.18 -11.80
C GLU A 289 -4.18 8.90 -12.99
N HIS A 290 -5.51 8.87 -12.97
CA HIS A 290 -6.38 9.60 -13.89
C HIS A 290 -7.42 10.46 -13.15
N ASN A 291 -7.54 10.28 -11.84
CA ASN A 291 -8.46 11.02 -10.98
C ASN A 291 -7.93 12.42 -10.71
N LEU A 292 -8.68 13.43 -11.13
CA LEU A 292 -8.29 14.83 -11.02
C LEU A 292 -8.20 15.32 -9.57
N ASP A 293 -8.92 14.71 -8.62
CA ASP A 293 -8.82 15.06 -7.21
C ASP A 293 -7.46 14.68 -6.62
N VAL A 294 -6.90 13.55 -7.05
CA VAL A 294 -5.51 13.16 -6.69
C VAL A 294 -4.50 14.05 -7.39
N ILE A 295 -4.70 14.29 -8.70
CA ILE A 295 -3.78 15.04 -9.54
C ILE A 295 -3.60 16.48 -9.03
N LYS A 296 -4.71 17.16 -8.67
CA LYS A 296 -4.66 18.55 -8.17
C LYS A 296 -4.00 18.69 -6.79
N THR A 297 -3.90 17.58 -6.02
CA THR A 297 -3.29 17.57 -4.68
C THR A 297 -1.86 17.04 -4.67
N ALA A 298 -1.34 16.59 -5.81
CA ALA A 298 0.05 16.18 -5.94
C ALA A 298 1.00 17.37 -5.82
N ASP A 299 2.20 17.15 -5.30
CA ASP A 299 3.24 18.16 -5.24
C ASP A 299 3.89 18.37 -6.61
N TRP A 300 4.03 17.30 -7.38
CA TRP A 300 4.64 17.28 -8.69
C TRP A 300 3.87 16.40 -9.66
N ILE A 301 3.74 16.86 -10.90
CA ILE A 301 3.08 16.12 -11.98
C ILE A 301 4.10 15.82 -13.07
N ILE A 302 4.03 14.60 -13.62
CA ILE A 302 4.74 14.18 -14.82
C ILE A 302 3.68 13.74 -15.83
N ASP A 303 3.46 14.53 -16.87
CA ASP A 303 2.45 14.24 -17.92
C ASP A 303 3.13 13.62 -19.14
N MET A 304 2.76 12.36 -19.45
CA MET A 304 3.32 11.60 -20.56
C MET A 304 2.37 11.61 -21.76
N GLY A 305 2.95 11.63 -22.94
CA GLY A 305 2.14 11.66 -24.17
C GLY A 305 2.96 12.00 -25.40
N PRO A 306 2.38 12.84 -26.30
CA PRO A 306 1.06 13.48 -26.24
C PRO A 306 -0.11 12.49 -26.41
N GLU A 307 0.12 11.34 -27.05
CA GLU A 307 -0.88 10.32 -27.34
C GLU A 307 -0.44 8.94 -26.80
N GLY A 308 -1.26 7.92 -27.02
CA GLY A 308 -0.87 6.52 -26.78
C GLY A 308 -0.15 5.90 -28.00
N GLY A 309 0.40 4.69 -27.80
CA GLY A 309 1.02 3.91 -28.87
C GLY A 309 2.22 4.60 -29.53
N SER A 310 2.24 4.67 -30.87
CA SER A 310 3.34 5.24 -31.62
C SER A 310 3.52 6.77 -31.43
N GLY A 311 2.50 7.48 -30.98
CA GLY A 311 2.55 8.91 -30.63
C GLY A 311 3.04 9.21 -29.22
N GLY A 312 3.12 8.18 -28.34
CA GLY A 312 3.48 8.32 -26.94
C GLY A 312 4.97 8.24 -26.61
N GLY A 313 5.24 7.98 -25.34
CA GLY A 313 6.59 7.65 -24.85
C GLY A 313 7.50 8.84 -24.60
N LYS A 314 6.94 10.04 -24.45
CA LYS A 314 7.66 11.27 -24.12
C LYS A 314 7.04 11.93 -22.89
N VAL A 315 7.81 12.74 -22.21
CA VAL A 315 7.29 13.69 -21.23
C VAL A 315 6.83 14.94 -21.98
N VAL A 316 5.56 15.28 -21.79
CA VAL A 316 4.93 16.48 -22.40
C VAL A 316 5.23 17.71 -21.55
N VAL A 317 5.03 17.59 -20.23
CA VAL A 317 5.29 18.64 -19.26
C VAL A 317 5.51 18.02 -17.87
N THR A 318 6.34 18.66 -17.07
CA THR A 318 6.50 18.40 -15.63
C THR A 318 6.37 19.70 -14.86
N GLY A 319 5.87 19.63 -13.63
CA GLY A 319 5.73 20.81 -12.76
C GLY A 319 4.67 20.62 -11.67
N THR A 320 4.44 21.69 -10.91
CA THR A 320 3.31 21.72 -9.98
C THR A 320 1.98 21.70 -10.74
N PRO A 321 0.87 21.34 -10.09
CA PRO A 321 -0.45 21.37 -10.73
C PRO A 321 -0.75 22.68 -11.45
N GLU A 322 -0.36 23.84 -10.90
CA GLU A 322 -0.56 25.17 -11.49
C GLU A 322 0.28 25.38 -12.76
N GLN A 323 1.53 24.90 -12.73
CA GLN A 323 2.43 24.98 -13.89
C GLN A 323 1.90 24.11 -15.03
N VAL A 324 1.48 22.88 -14.73
CA VAL A 324 0.91 21.98 -15.73
C VAL A 324 -0.42 22.53 -16.29
N ALA A 325 -1.28 23.09 -15.44
CA ALA A 325 -2.55 23.69 -15.85
C ALA A 325 -2.39 24.89 -16.81
N SER A 326 -1.22 25.56 -16.78
CA SER A 326 -0.90 26.66 -17.68
C SER A 326 -0.30 26.22 -19.03
N HIS A 327 0.04 24.91 -19.18
CA HIS A 327 0.70 24.40 -20.38
C HIS A 327 -0.24 24.30 -21.58
N ALA A 328 0.14 24.86 -22.71
CA ALA A 328 -0.74 25.05 -23.88
C ALA A 328 -1.11 23.75 -24.59
N THR A 329 -0.23 22.75 -24.60
CA THR A 329 -0.38 21.51 -25.39
C THR A 329 -0.71 20.27 -24.57
N SER A 330 -0.71 20.36 -23.24
CA SER A 330 -1.11 19.25 -22.38
C SER A 330 -2.61 19.04 -22.42
N HIS A 331 -3.04 17.81 -22.68
CA HIS A 331 -4.46 17.44 -22.56
C HIS A 331 -4.94 17.56 -21.12
N THR A 332 -4.11 17.16 -20.16
CA THR A 332 -4.38 17.26 -18.71
C THR A 332 -4.65 18.69 -18.27
N ALA A 333 -3.89 19.66 -18.80
CA ALA A 333 -4.05 21.07 -18.48
C ALA A 333 -5.48 21.59 -18.68
N ARG A 334 -6.16 21.13 -19.73
CA ARG A 334 -7.53 21.55 -20.04
C ARG A 334 -8.54 21.19 -18.95
N PHE A 335 -8.35 20.01 -18.32
CA PHE A 335 -9.23 19.51 -17.27
C PHE A 335 -8.80 19.99 -15.89
N LEU A 336 -7.50 20.20 -15.68
CA LEU A 336 -6.95 20.63 -14.39
C LEU A 336 -7.21 22.12 -14.12
N LYS A 337 -7.07 22.96 -15.13
CA LYS A 337 -7.22 24.42 -15.03
C LYS A 337 -8.53 24.88 -14.37
N PRO A 338 -9.73 24.37 -14.73
CA PRO A 338 -10.98 24.75 -14.07
C PRO A 338 -11.05 24.35 -12.59
N LEU A 339 -10.35 23.28 -12.18
CA LEU A 339 -10.41 22.73 -10.82
C LEU A 339 -9.48 23.44 -9.84
N LEU A 340 -8.41 24.07 -10.32
CA LEU A 340 -7.49 24.81 -9.46
C LEU A 340 -8.01 26.20 -9.07
N GLY A 341 -9.11 26.66 -9.69
CA GLY A 341 -9.80 27.91 -9.36
C GLY A 341 -8.93 29.16 -9.62
N THR A 342 -9.56 30.32 -9.68
CA THR A 342 -8.89 31.63 -9.71
C THR A 342 -8.41 32.08 -8.34
N SER A 343 -8.29 31.18 -7.38
CA SER A 343 -7.73 31.48 -6.05
C SER A 343 -6.24 31.59 -6.17
N SER A 344 -5.74 32.80 -6.17
CA SER A 344 -4.32 33.11 -5.90
C SER A 344 -3.97 32.63 -4.49
N VAL A 345 -3.69 31.35 -4.34
CA VAL A 345 -3.05 30.83 -3.14
C VAL A 345 -1.61 31.33 -3.21
N LYS A 346 -1.33 32.38 -2.43
CA LYS A 346 0.04 32.79 -2.14
C LYS A 346 0.78 31.54 -1.69
N SER A 347 1.77 31.11 -2.49
CA SER A 347 2.71 30.07 -2.12
C SER A 347 3.25 30.37 -0.73
N ALA A 348 2.90 29.53 0.24
CA ALA A 348 3.56 29.56 1.53
C ALA A 348 5.04 29.22 1.29
N PRO A 349 5.99 29.99 1.80
CA PRO A 349 7.40 29.66 1.65
C PRO A 349 7.66 28.31 2.31
N PRO A 350 8.58 27.49 1.77
CA PRO A 350 8.90 26.19 2.33
C PRO A 350 9.29 26.36 3.79
N LYS A 351 8.61 25.66 4.70
CA LYS A 351 8.94 25.63 6.12
C LYS A 351 10.39 25.15 6.24
N GLN A 352 11.29 26.06 6.59
CA GLN A 352 12.65 25.72 6.96
C GLN A 352 12.60 24.81 8.17
N VAL A 353 13.00 23.56 7.97
CA VAL A 353 13.27 22.63 9.07
C VAL A 353 14.38 23.23 9.91
N ALA A 354 14.06 23.68 11.11
CA ALA A 354 15.01 24.22 12.07
C ALA A 354 16.13 23.20 12.32
N LYS A 355 17.35 23.52 11.89
CA LYS A 355 18.55 22.77 12.23
C LYS A 355 18.69 22.75 13.74
N LYS A 356 18.48 21.61 14.39
CA LYS A 356 18.86 21.39 15.80
C LYS A 356 20.35 21.64 15.90
N ALA A 357 20.74 22.66 16.67
CA ALA A 357 22.10 22.93 17.02
C ALA A 357 22.75 21.71 17.74
N PRO A 358 24.04 21.40 17.49
CA PRO A 358 24.69 20.29 18.17
C PRO A 358 24.80 20.56 19.67
N ALA A 359 24.36 19.58 20.48
CA ALA A 359 24.46 19.63 21.93
C ALA A 359 25.91 19.82 22.36
N LYS A 360 26.21 20.88 23.12
CA LYS A 360 27.50 21.10 23.75
C LYS A 360 27.79 19.93 24.70
N LYS A 361 28.90 19.21 24.44
CA LYS A 361 29.46 18.22 25.36
C LYS A 361 29.83 18.94 26.67
N SER A 362 29.19 18.58 27.77
CA SER A 362 29.58 19.00 29.13
C SER A 362 30.88 18.30 29.48
N ALA A 363 31.88 19.09 29.83
CA ALA A 363 33.19 18.62 30.28
C ALA A 363 33.00 17.96 31.65
N THR A 364 33.36 16.67 31.73
CA THR A 364 33.47 15.92 32.96
C THR A 364 34.69 16.41 33.77
N LYS A 365 34.43 17.01 34.93
CA LYS A 365 35.45 17.30 35.95
C LYS A 365 36.00 15.99 36.52
N LYS A 366 37.33 15.81 36.45
CA LYS A 366 38.09 14.80 37.21
C LYS A 366 37.93 15.01 38.73
N PRO A 367 37.72 13.97 39.52
CA PRO A 367 37.88 14.06 40.97
C PRO A 367 39.34 14.04 41.35
N ALA A 368 39.72 14.94 42.24
CA ALA A 368 41.06 15.03 42.83
C ALA A 368 41.31 13.88 43.81
N ALA A 369 42.55 13.40 43.81
CA ALA A 369 43.08 12.38 44.72
C ALA A 369 43.08 12.91 46.16
N GLY A 370 42.39 12.23 47.07
CA GLY A 370 42.47 12.42 48.52
C GLY A 370 43.45 11.41 49.14
N LYS A 371 44.36 11.96 49.94
CA LYS A 371 45.45 11.30 50.64
C LYS A 371 44.99 10.26 51.67
N SER A 372 45.72 9.21 51.79
CA SER A 372 45.79 8.24 52.88
C SER A 372 46.10 8.90 54.24
N VAL A 373 45.40 8.49 55.31
CA VAL A 373 45.95 8.49 56.69
C VAL A 373 45.49 7.22 57.40
N ASN A 374 46.48 6.58 58.01
CA ASN A 374 46.47 5.40 58.90
C ASN A 374 45.48 5.50 60.07
N LYS A 375 44.84 4.41 60.40
CA LYS A 375 45.02 3.57 61.60
C LYS A 375 44.20 2.29 61.45
#